data_45cce8889f359be0aa5153da00b8776b
#
_entry.id   45cce8889f359be0aa5153da00b8776b
#
_cell.length_a   1.000
_cell.length_b   1.000
_cell.length_c   1.000
_cell.angle_alpha   90.00
_cell.angle_beta   90.00
_cell.angle_gamma   90.00
#
_symmetry.space_group_name_H-M   'P 1'
#
loop_
_entity.id
_entity.type
_entity.pdbx_description
1 polymer ?
#
loop_
_entity_poly.entity_id
_entity_poly.type
_entity_poly.pdbx_seq_one_letter_code
_entity_poly.pdbx_strand_id
1 'polypeptide(L)'
;MHLRRPLRSRFFVGLAAASAVGALTLSSPATAVIGDGVTDDTYTFAAHLSIGEGDAKRACTGSLVDAQWILTASSCFAAAGQPAYPIPAGAPALKTTATIGRTHLTGTGGQVVEVTELVPRSDRDLVMAKLARPVTDIAPVLLADSAPVDGESLRALGYGRTATAWVPDRLHAGAFAVTATGATTVAVTRDGGTICKGDAGGPALREQDGKVLLAAVHSASWQAGCFGSDATRGDAVETRTDDVIEWVTQVRGLPQGSQAASGDFNGDGREDIAAFYDNGTSTTGKNRVSLFAFYGTASGFGEPEKVWSTPGGFTWSKSQLTSGDYTGDGKDDIAVLYDTGSSETGNITSLYTFASTGAGFRAPQKTWTTTGGFTWSKSKVTSGDYNGDGKDDVAVLYNTGTSDTGNVSSLYTFTSNGTTFDNPRKTWTTTGGFTWSKSKVTSGDYNGDGKDDVAVLYNTGTSDTGNVSSLYTFTSNGTTFDNPRKTWTTTGGFTWSKSKVTSGDYNGDGKDDVAVLYNRGTSETGVRQAALFTFTSNGTDFAAPKEVWTSTGSFTWEASQPVSGDFDKDGKDDIGVLYRAGTTPDGRRIDTVFTFSSTGTGVKAPVKHWMGPII
;
A
#
# COMPACT_ATOMS: atom_id res chain seq x y z
N MET A 1 32.78 -70.63 -35.45
CA MET A 1 33.09 -71.91 -34.85
C MET A 1 31.89 -72.35 -34.03
N HIS A 2 31.12 -73.22 -34.62
CA HIS A 2 30.46 -74.43 -34.04
C HIS A 2 29.63 -74.20 -32.78
N LEU A 3 28.43 -74.80 -32.58
CA LEU A 3 27.53 -75.70 -33.30
C LEU A 3 26.24 -75.87 -32.46
N ARG A 4 25.09 -75.82 -33.19
CA ARG A 4 23.96 -76.77 -33.10
C ARG A 4 23.23 -77.11 -31.79
N ARG A 5 21.94 -76.77 -31.78
CA ARG A 5 20.66 -77.54 -31.63
C ARG A 5 20.71 -78.99 -31.06
N PRO A 6 19.58 -79.64 -30.61
CA PRO A 6 18.15 -79.50 -30.93
C PRO A 6 17.11 -79.79 -29.81
N LEU A 7 15.85 -79.40 -30.15
CA LEU A 7 14.51 -79.98 -29.93
C LEU A 7 14.34 -81.19 -28.97
N ARG A 8 13.26 -81.11 -28.20
CA ARG A 8 12.18 -82.12 -28.18
C ARG A 8 10.89 -81.62 -27.57
N SER A 9 9.81 -81.76 -28.35
CA SER A 9 8.38 -81.59 -28.03
C SER A 9 7.90 -82.71 -27.13
N ARG A 10 6.93 -82.44 -26.24
CA ARG A 10 5.90 -83.40 -25.86
C ARG A 10 4.56 -82.68 -25.63
N PHE A 11 3.60 -83.13 -26.42
CA PHE A 11 2.16 -82.88 -26.29
C PHE A 11 1.67 -83.55 -24.99
N PHE A 12 0.76 -82.83 -24.27
CA PHE A 12 -0.30 -83.50 -23.51
C PHE A 12 -1.60 -82.65 -23.62
N VAL A 13 -2.61 -83.37 -24.08
CA VAL A 13 -4.04 -83.02 -24.15
C VAL A 13 -4.63 -83.10 -22.76
N GLY A 14 -5.50 -82.18 -22.38
CA GLY A 14 -6.29 -82.37 -21.18
C GLY A 14 -7.20 -81.26 -20.77
N LEU A 15 -8.45 -81.35 -21.15
CA LEU A 15 -9.72 -81.03 -20.47
C LEU A 15 -10.06 -79.52 -20.29
N ALA A 16 -11.09 -79.11 -21.04
CA ALA A 16 -11.87 -77.90 -20.81
C ALA A 16 -12.68 -78.00 -19.52
N ALA A 17 -12.50 -77.08 -18.59
CA ALA A 17 -13.45 -76.75 -17.54
C ALA A 17 -13.91 -75.30 -17.76
N ALA A 18 -15.15 -75.13 -18.19
CA ALA A 18 -15.80 -73.83 -18.28
C ALA A 18 -16.09 -73.29 -16.87
N SER A 19 -15.31 -72.34 -16.40
CA SER A 19 -15.61 -71.56 -15.21
C SER A 19 -16.25 -70.23 -15.68
N ALA A 20 -17.55 -70.10 -15.43
CA ALA A 20 -18.23 -68.82 -15.53
C ALA A 20 -17.64 -67.84 -14.49
N VAL A 21 -16.76 -66.93 -14.93
CA VAL A 21 -16.36 -65.77 -14.14
C VAL A 21 -17.48 -64.77 -14.25
N GLY A 22 -18.31 -64.71 -13.21
CA GLY A 22 -19.22 -63.59 -13.01
C GLY A 22 -18.43 -62.30 -12.94
N ALA A 23 -18.63 -61.41 -13.89
CA ALA A 23 -18.13 -60.03 -13.79
C ALA A 23 -18.81 -59.36 -12.58
N LEU A 24 -18.14 -59.41 -11.43
CA LEU A 24 -18.38 -58.46 -10.37
C LEU A 24 -18.01 -57.10 -10.93
N THR A 25 -18.97 -56.35 -11.43
CA THR A 25 -18.86 -54.91 -11.58
C THR A 25 -18.64 -54.38 -10.17
N LEU A 26 -17.37 -54.18 -9.80
CA LEU A 26 -17.03 -53.29 -8.71
C LEU A 26 -17.55 -51.91 -9.14
N SER A 27 -18.77 -51.61 -8.72
CA SER A 27 -19.22 -50.21 -8.68
C SER A 27 -18.20 -49.51 -7.80
N SER A 28 -17.26 -48.76 -8.40
CA SER A 28 -16.46 -47.81 -7.67
C SER A 28 -17.45 -47.00 -6.84
N PRO A 29 -17.27 -46.88 -5.51
CA PRO A 29 -18.12 -46.02 -4.74
C PRO A 29 -18.01 -44.64 -5.39
N ALA A 30 -19.14 -44.03 -5.69
CA ALA A 30 -19.20 -42.66 -6.14
C ALA A 30 -18.46 -41.82 -5.07
N THR A 31 -17.24 -41.45 -5.36
CA THR A 31 -16.47 -40.55 -4.49
C THR A 31 -17.15 -39.19 -4.58
N ALA A 32 -17.81 -38.86 -3.50
CA ALA A 32 -18.46 -37.59 -3.40
C ALA A 32 -17.49 -36.46 -3.59
N VAL A 33 -17.98 -35.56 -4.25
CA VAL A 33 -17.93 -34.15 -4.40
C VAL A 33 -16.61 -33.51 -4.70
N ILE A 34 -15.72 -33.46 -3.88
CA ILE A 34 -14.41 -32.86 -4.12
C ILE A 34 -13.43 -33.93 -3.75
N GLY A 35 -12.89 -34.64 -4.69
CA GLY A 35 -11.84 -35.65 -4.65
C GLY A 35 -11.32 -36.12 -3.30
N ASP A 36 -10.05 -36.45 -3.25
CA ASP A 36 -9.38 -36.87 -2.03
C ASP A 36 -9.08 -35.67 -1.12
N GLY A 37 -9.01 -35.92 0.20
CA GLY A 37 -8.58 -34.89 1.15
C GLY A 37 -7.19 -34.36 0.80
N VAL A 38 -7.02 -33.05 0.85
CA VAL A 38 -5.71 -32.40 0.66
C VAL A 38 -4.80 -32.78 1.82
N THR A 39 -3.63 -33.32 1.51
CA THR A 39 -2.69 -33.87 2.50
C THR A 39 -1.45 -33.00 2.71
N ASP A 40 -1.30 -31.95 1.89
CA ASP A 40 -0.17 -31.02 1.91
C ASP A 40 -0.62 -29.58 2.14
N ASP A 41 0.33 -28.67 2.21
CA ASP A 41 0.11 -27.25 2.46
C ASP A 41 -0.01 -26.42 1.15
N THR A 42 -0.36 -27.04 0.03
CA THR A 42 -0.42 -26.37 -1.29
C THR A 42 -1.47 -25.25 -1.35
N TYR A 43 -2.59 -25.41 -0.64
CA TYR A 43 -3.73 -24.49 -0.71
C TYR A 43 -4.00 -23.80 0.63
N THR A 44 -2.97 -23.36 1.32
CA THR A 44 -3.08 -22.70 2.64
C THR A 44 -3.93 -21.43 2.62
N PHE A 45 -4.09 -20.77 1.45
CA PHE A 45 -5.00 -19.63 1.28
C PHE A 45 -6.49 -19.99 1.38
N ALA A 46 -6.87 -21.28 1.30
CA ALA A 46 -8.24 -21.70 1.49
C ALA A 46 -8.69 -21.44 2.94
N ALA A 47 -9.86 -20.85 3.10
CA ALA A 47 -10.41 -20.47 4.39
C ALA A 47 -11.70 -21.23 4.69
N HIS A 48 -11.79 -21.83 5.88
CA HIS A 48 -13.05 -22.33 6.42
C HIS A 48 -13.77 -21.21 7.16
N LEU A 49 -14.98 -20.88 6.77
CA LEU A 49 -15.82 -19.87 7.40
C LEU A 49 -16.85 -20.54 8.33
N SER A 50 -16.79 -20.24 9.63
CA SER A 50 -17.80 -20.63 10.62
C SER A 50 -18.70 -19.43 10.90
N ILE A 51 -19.99 -19.53 10.54
CA ILE A 51 -20.96 -18.44 10.56
C ILE A 51 -22.07 -18.76 11.54
N GLY A 52 -22.27 -17.93 12.56
CA GLY A 52 -23.25 -18.12 13.62
C GLY A 52 -22.84 -19.13 14.68
N GLU A 53 -23.68 -19.31 15.68
CA GLU A 53 -23.50 -20.20 16.82
C GLU A 53 -24.77 -21.05 17.05
N GLY A 54 -24.68 -22.15 17.78
CA GLY A 54 -25.80 -23.05 18.09
C GLY A 54 -26.49 -23.61 16.84
N ASP A 55 -27.83 -23.60 16.84
CA ASP A 55 -28.64 -24.13 15.74
C ASP A 55 -28.58 -23.26 14.47
N ALA A 56 -28.14 -22.03 14.57
CA ALA A 56 -27.92 -21.13 13.44
C ALA A 56 -26.55 -21.30 12.77
N LYS A 57 -25.70 -22.20 13.30
CA LYS A 57 -24.34 -22.42 12.79
C LYS A 57 -24.37 -23.01 11.40
N ARG A 58 -23.64 -22.37 10.50
CA ARG A 58 -23.38 -22.84 9.13
C ARG A 58 -21.92 -22.68 8.77
N ALA A 59 -21.48 -23.42 7.78
CA ALA A 59 -20.12 -23.34 7.26
C ALA A 59 -20.13 -22.95 5.79
N CYS A 60 -19.10 -22.23 5.39
CA CYS A 60 -18.76 -21.89 4.01
C CYS A 60 -17.25 -22.03 3.81
N THR A 61 -16.83 -21.92 2.57
CA THR A 61 -15.43 -21.87 2.19
C THR A 61 -15.13 -20.47 1.62
N GLY A 62 -13.88 -20.05 1.63
CA GLY A 62 -13.41 -18.81 1.04
C GLY A 62 -11.96 -18.90 0.62
N SER A 63 -11.45 -17.82 0.07
CA SER A 63 -10.05 -17.71 -0.37
C SER A 63 -9.43 -16.43 0.17
N LEU A 64 -8.29 -16.52 0.82
CA LEU A 64 -7.49 -15.35 1.18
C LEU A 64 -6.95 -14.73 -0.13
N VAL A 65 -7.41 -13.52 -0.47
CA VAL A 65 -7.01 -12.78 -1.67
C VAL A 65 -6.18 -11.53 -1.33
N ASP A 66 -6.08 -11.24 -0.05
CA ASP A 66 -5.22 -10.20 0.53
C ASP A 66 -4.97 -10.55 2.00
N ALA A 67 -3.90 -10.02 2.61
CA ALA A 67 -3.61 -10.27 4.02
C ALA A 67 -4.81 -10.02 4.96
N GLN A 68 -5.71 -9.13 4.61
CA GLN A 68 -6.86 -8.76 5.43
C GLN A 68 -8.22 -9.05 4.77
N TRP A 69 -8.24 -9.74 3.61
CA TRP A 69 -9.47 -9.96 2.87
C TRP A 69 -9.63 -11.38 2.35
N ILE A 70 -10.80 -11.96 2.60
CA ILE A 70 -11.26 -13.21 2.01
C ILE A 70 -12.29 -12.89 0.93
N LEU A 71 -12.16 -13.53 -0.23
CA LEU A 71 -13.19 -13.56 -1.27
C LEU A 71 -14.02 -14.83 -1.09
N THR A 72 -15.36 -14.68 -1.06
CA THR A 72 -16.31 -15.79 -0.84
C THR A 72 -17.67 -15.45 -1.45
N ALA A 73 -18.65 -16.36 -1.32
CA ALA A 73 -20.00 -16.15 -1.83
C ALA A 73 -20.87 -15.29 -0.88
N SER A 74 -21.65 -14.37 -1.42
CA SER A 74 -22.64 -13.57 -0.68
C SER A 74 -23.71 -14.45 -0.03
N SER A 75 -24.10 -15.54 -0.69
CA SER A 75 -25.06 -16.53 -0.18
C SER A 75 -24.69 -17.11 1.17
N CYS A 76 -23.39 -17.12 1.53
CA CYS A 76 -22.92 -17.52 2.86
C CYS A 76 -23.48 -16.63 3.98
N PHE A 77 -23.78 -15.37 3.69
CA PHE A 77 -24.23 -14.36 4.66
C PHE A 77 -25.72 -13.98 4.48
N ALA A 78 -26.37 -14.49 3.44
CA ALA A 78 -27.78 -14.24 3.21
C ALA A 78 -28.63 -14.80 4.36
N ALA A 79 -29.67 -14.07 4.79
CA ALA A 79 -30.62 -14.55 5.77
C ALA A 79 -31.50 -15.68 5.18
N ALA A 80 -31.99 -16.57 6.03
CA ALA A 80 -32.83 -17.68 5.58
C ALA A 80 -34.07 -17.15 4.82
N GLY A 81 -34.32 -17.71 3.64
CA GLY A 81 -35.43 -17.33 2.77
C GLY A 81 -35.23 -16.03 1.97
N GLN A 82 -34.07 -15.39 2.08
CA GLN A 82 -33.72 -14.22 1.27
C GLN A 82 -32.89 -14.63 0.03
N PRO A 83 -32.87 -13.79 -1.01
CA PRO A 83 -31.99 -14.00 -2.17
C PRO A 83 -30.51 -14.13 -1.75
N ALA A 84 -29.74 -14.90 -2.52
CA ALA A 84 -28.29 -15.07 -2.31
C ALA A 84 -27.52 -13.76 -2.38
N TYR A 85 -27.97 -12.85 -3.23
CA TYR A 85 -27.43 -11.48 -3.39
C TYR A 85 -28.52 -10.55 -3.96
N PRO A 86 -28.41 -9.20 -3.78
CA PRO A 86 -27.45 -8.54 -2.93
C PRO A 86 -27.72 -8.75 -1.43
N ILE A 87 -26.65 -8.77 -0.64
CA ILE A 87 -26.70 -8.73 0.82
C ILE A 87 -26.32 -7.35 1.35
N PRO A 88 -26.67 -6.98 2.61
CA PRO A 88 -26.21 -5.74 3.22
C PRO A 88 -24.67 -5.70 3.35
N ALA A 89 -24.08 -4.52 3.09
CA ALA A 89 -22.68 -4.23 3.40
C ALA A 89 -22.51 -3.87 4.89
N GLY A 90 -21.28 -3.99 5.40
CA GLY A 90 -20.94 -3.68 6.79
C GLY A 90 -20.69 -4.93 7.63
N ALA A 91 -20.90 -4.85 8.94
CA ALA A 91 -20.65 -5.99 9.83
C ALA A 91 -21.54 -7.19 9.47
N PRO A 92 -21.01 -8.44 9.54
CA PRO A 92 -21.83 -9.64 9.37
C PRO A 92 -22.97 -9.68 10.40
N ALA A 93 -24.19 -10.09 9.97
CA ALA A 93 -25.33 -10.21 10.87
C ALA A 93 -25.14 -11.31 11.94
N LEU A 94 -24.32 -12.30 11.65
CA LEU A 94 -23.95 -13.39 12.55
C LEU A 94 -22.44 -13.35 12.76
N LYS A 95 -21.99 -13.58 14.01
CA LYS A 95 -20.57 -13.71 14.32
C LYS A 95 -19.92 -14.72 13.39
N THR A 96 -18.87 -14.31 12.73
CA THR A 96 -18.20 -15.12 11.71
C THR A 96 -16.72 -15.19 12.00
N THR A 97 -16.16 -16.38 11.93
CA THR A 97 -14.72 -16.61 12.05
C THR A 97 -14.20 -17.35 10.82
N ALA A 98 -13.00 -16.97 10.38
CA ALA A 98 -12.26 -17.61 9.30
C ALA A 98 -11.08 -18.39 9.89
N THR A 99 -10.97 -19.66 9.53
CA THR A 99 -9.77 -20.48 9.79
C THR A 99 -8.99 -20.60 8.49
N ILE A 100 -7.75 -20.11 8.46
CA ILE A 100 -6.91 -19.97 7.26
C ILE A 100 -5.57 -20.68 7.52
N GLY A 101 -4.94 -21.28 6.51
CA GLY A 101 -3.67 -21.98 6.67
C GLY A 101 -3.79 -23.35 7.35
N ARG A 102 -4.98 -23.96 7.28
CA ARG A 102 -5.24 -25.21 7.98
C ARG A 102 -6.05 -26.14 7.10
N THR A 103 -5.39 -26.94 6.27
CA THR A 103 -6.02 -27.95 5.41
C THR A 103 -6.69 -29.08 6.20
N HIS A 104 -6.28 -29.27 7.47
CA HIS A 104 -6.91 -30.19 8.43
C HIS A 104 -7.40 -29.41 9.66
N LEU A 105 -8.69 -29.23 9.83
CA LEU A 105 -9.32 -28.34 10.82
C LEU A 105 -9.04 -28.71 12.28
N THR A 106 -8.75 -29.98 12.57
CA THR A 106 -8.36 -30.45 13.92
C THR A 106 -6.91 -30.12 14.27
N GLY A 107 -6.11 -29.65 13.28
CA GLY A 107 -4.75 -29.19 13.50
C GLY A 107 -4.67 -27.90 14.30
N THR A 108 -3.47 -27.57 14.81
CA THR A 108 -3.22 -26.37 15.61
C THR A 108 -2.56 -25.23 14.82
N GLY A 109 -2.09 -25.49 13.58
CA GLY A 109 -1.48 -24.49 12.70
C GLY A 109 -2.47 -23.46 12.13
N GLY A 110 -1.97 -22.53 11.32
CA GLY A 110 -2.76 -21.48 10.68
C GLY A 110 -3.35 -20.46 11.65
N GLN A 111 -4.25 -19.63 11.12
CA GLN A 111 -4.83 -18.47 11.83
C GLN A 111 -6.34 -18.64 11.96
N VAL A 112 -6.90 -18.27 13.12
CA VAL A 112 -8.35 -18.09 13.32
C VAL A 112 -8.61 -16.61 13.58
N VAL A 113 -9.37 -15.97 12.69
CA VAL A 113 -9.59 -14.52 12.71
C VAL A 113 -11.07 -14.21 12.52
N GLU A 114 -11.59 -13.24 13.25
CA GLU A 114 -12.97 -12.76 13.10
C GLU A 114 -13.14 -11.97 11.80
N VAL A 115 -14.30 -12.09 11.16
CA VAL A 115 -14.74 -11.27 10.03
C VAL A 115 -15.53 -10.08 10.56
N THR A 116 -15.08 -8.86 10.25
CA THR A 116 -15.63 -7.61 10.80
C THR A 116 -16.43 -6.78 9.83
N GLU A 117 -16.25 -6.99 8.51
CA GLU A 117 -16.89 -6.19 7.47
C GLU A 117 -17.15 -7.04 6.23
N LEU A 118 -18.27 -6.80 5.57
CA LEU A 118 -18.65 -7.37 4.28
C LEU A 118 -18.78 -6.27 3.24
N VAL A 119 -18.15 -6.46 2.09
CA VAL A 119 -18.31 -5.60 0.91
C VAL A 119 -18.83 -6.47 -0.24
N PRO A 120 -20.18 -6.58 -0.42
CA PRO A 120 -20.76 -7.43 -1.43
C PRO A 120 -20.81 -6.79 -2.80
N ARG A 121 -20.93 -7.63 -3.82
CA ARG A 121 -21.37 -7.21 -5.14
C ARG A 121 -22.90 -7.30 -5.25
N SER A 122 -23.46 -6.43 -6.07
CA SER A 122 -24.92 -6.43 -6.31
C SER A 122 -25.32 -7.24 -7.56
N ASP A 123 -24.35 -7.52 -8.45
CA ASP A 123 -24.57 -8.15 -9.76
C ASP A 123 -24.34 -9.66 -9.76
N ARG A 124 -23.74 -10.21 -8.70
CA ARG A 124 -23.39 -11.64 -8.62
C ARG A 124 -23.20 -12.10 -7.17
N ASP A 125 -23.21 -13.41 -6.97
CA ASP A 125 -22.99 -14.07 -5.66
C ASP A 125 -21.51 -14.00 -5.26
N LEU A 126 -21.05 -12.81 -4.82
CA LEU A 126 -19.67 -12.54 -4.47
C LEU A 126 -19.56 -11.46 -3.39
N VAL A 127 -18.70 -11.67 -2.41
CA VAL A 127 -18.45 -10.73 -1.31
C VAL A 127 -16.98 -10.79 -0.87
N MET A 128 -16.40 -9.63 -0.59
CA MET A 128 -15.14 -9.49 0.15
C MET A 128 -15.44 -9.41 1.64
N ALA A 129 -14.83 -10.28 2.43
CA ALA A 129 -14.98 -10.36 3.88
C ALA A 129 -13.68 -9.94 4.56
N LYS A 130 -13.73 -8.85 5.35
CA LYS A 130 -12.57 -8.26 6.02
C LYS A 130 -12.26 -8.98 7.32
N LEU A 131 -11.00 -9.32 7.52
CA LEU A 131 -10.47 -9.89 8.74
C LEU A 131 -10.16 -8.80 9.77
N ALA A 132 -10.40 -9.09 11.05
CA ALA A 132 -10.13 -8.17 12.17
C ALA A 132 -8.64 -7.79 12.29
N ARG A 133 -7.74 -8.67 11.83
CA ARG A 133 -6.30 -8.44 11.75
C ARG A 133 -5.71 -9.08 10.50
N PRO A 134 -4.60 -8.57 9.98
CA PRO A 134 -3.94 -9.18 8.82
C PRO A 134 -3.37 -10.57 9.13
N VAL A 135 -3.36 -11.41 8.10
CA VAL A 135 -2.72 -12.74 8.06
C VAL A 135 -1.54 -12.62 7.11
N THR A 136 -0.33 -12.51 7.65
CA THR A 136 0.89 -12.18 6.88
C THR A 136 1.78 -13.38 6.60
N ASP A 137 1.57 -14.48 7.33
CA ASP A 137 2.30 -15.74 7.25
C ASP A 137 1.77 -16.69 6.16
N ILE A 138 0.68 -16.32 5.48
CA ILE A 138 0.04 -17.11 4.43
C ILE A 138 -0.08 -16.25 3.16
N ALA A 139 0.46 -16.77 2.05
CA ALA A 139 0.38 -16.09 0.76
C ALA A 139 -1.06 -16.10 0.20
N PRO A 140 -1.64 -14.93 -0.14
CA PRO A 140 -2.93 -14.86 -0.81
C PRO A 140 -2.89 -15.48 -2.22
N VAL A 141 -4.04 -16.03 -2.67
CA VAL A 141 -4.19 -16.47 -4.06
C VAL A 141 -4.46 -15.27 -4.97
N LEU A 142 -3.84 -15.28 -6.15
CA LEU A 142 -4.08 -14.27 -7.18
C LEU A 142 -5.34 -14.62 -7.98
N LEU A 143 -6.08 -13.60 -8.45
CA LEU A 143 -7.18 -13.78 -9.37
C LEU A 143 -6.66 -14.06 -10.78
N ALA A 144 -7.37 -14.92 -11.52
CA ALA A 144 -7.16 -15.07 -12.97
C ALA A 144 -7.55 -13.76 -13.68
N ASP A 145 -6.86 -13.44 -14.76
CA ASP A 145 -7.05 -12.23 -15.57
C ASP A 145 -7.86 -12.49 -16.86
N SER A 146 -8.33 -13.72 -17.05
CA SER A 146 -9.10 -14.14 -18.21
C SER A 146 -10.18 -15.14 -17.83
N ALA A 147 -11.31 -15.07 -18.54
CA ALA A 147 -12.46 -15.94 -18.33
C ALA A 147 -12.09 -17.41 -18.51
N PRO A 148 -12.69 -18.31 -17.72
CA PRO A 148 -12.64 -19.74 -18.00
C PRO A 148 -13.26 -20.06 -19.36
N VAL A 149 -12.71 -21.03 -20.06
CA VAL A 149 -13.18 -21.43 -21.40
C VAL A 149 -13.79 -22.83 -21.37
N ASP A 150 -14.73 -23.10 -22.28
CA ASP A 150 -15.40 -24.40 -22.37
C ASP A 150 -14.37 -25.53 -22.57
N GLY A 151 -14.50 -26.59 -21.79
CA GLY A 151 -13.57 -27.72 -21.75
C GLY A 151 -12.36 -27.50 -20.83
N GLU A 152 -12.16 -26.32 -20.27
CA GLU A 152 -11.10 -26.07 -19.29
C GLU A 152 -11.34 -26.88 -18.02
N SER A 153 -10.28 -27.43 -17.43
CA SER A 153 -10.33 -28.10 -16.14
C SER A 153 -9.96 -27.15 -15.02
N LEU A 154 -10.91 -26.90 -14.10
CA LEU A 154 -10.68 -26.12 -12.89
C LEU A 154 -10.57 -27.05 -11.67
N ARG A 155 -9.67 -26.72 -10.76
CA ARG A 155 -9.51 -27.40 -9.46
C ARG A 155 -10.43 -26.74 -8.44
N ALA A 156 -11.51 -27.42 -8.04
CA ALA A 156 -12.41 -26.96 -7.00
C ALA A 156 -11.90 -27.39 -5.62
N LEU A 157 -11.99 -26.48 -4.62
CA LEU A 157 -11.63 -26.76 -3.22
C LEU A 157 -12.78 -26.41 -2.28
N GLY A 158 -12.94 -27.18 -1.19
CA GLY A 158 -13.92 -26.84 -0.17
C GLY A 158 -13.82 -27.68 1.10
N TYR A 159 -14.45 -27.15 2.15
CA TYR A 159 -14.62 -27.81 3.45
C TYR A 159 -16.05 -28.34 3.65
N GLY A 160 -16.84 -28.38 2.57
CA GLY A 160 -18.22 -28.82 2.62
C GLY A 160 -18.36 -30.33 2.78
N ARG A 161 -19.62 -30.78 2.79
CA ARG A 161 -19.97 -32.20 2.89
C ARG A 161 -19.25 -33.04 1.84
N THR A 162 -19.01 -34.29 2.19
CA THR A 162 -18.55 -35.31 1.24
C THR A 162 -19.69 -36.34 0.99
N ALA A 163 -19.42 -37.44 0.31
CA ALA A 163 -20.40 -38.54 0.19
C ALA A 163 -20.63 -39.26 1.53
N THR A 164 -19.65 -39.22 2.42
CA THR A 164 -19.61 -40.04 3.64
C THR A 164 -19.62 -39.21 4.91
N ALA A 165 -19.32 -37.91 4.85
CA ALA A 165 -19.23 -37.06 6.01
C ALA A 165 -20.13 -35.82 5.87
N TRP A 166 -20.91 -35.56 6.93
CA TRP A 166 -21.75 -34.35 7.03
C TRP A 166 -20.96 -33.08 7.27
N VAL A 167 -19.92 -33.18 8.11
CA VAL A 167 -18.95 -32.12 8.44
C VAL A 167 -17.56 -32.74 8.40
N PRO A 168 -16.88 -32.71 7.25
CA PRO A 168 -15.50 -33.19 7.16
C PRO A 168 -14.54 -32.28 7.91
N ASP A 169 -13.44 -32.82 8.38
CA ASP A 169 -12.40 -32.10 9.10
C ASP A 169 -11.22 -31.67 8.19
N ARG A 170 -11.33 -31.90 6.88
CA ARG A 170 -10.27 -31.66 5.88
C ARG A 170 -10.78 -30.83 4.71
N LEU A 171 -9.85 -30.07 4.12
CA LEU A 171 -10.02 -29.52 2.80
C LEU A 171 -10.04 -30.64 1.75
N HIS A 172 -10.99 -30.61 0.83
CA HIS A 172 -11.09 -31.54 -0.29
C HIS A 172 -10.83 -30.82 -1.60
N ALA A 173 -10.31 -31.52 -2.59
CA ALA A 173 -10.00 -31.01 -3.91
C ALA A 173 -10.50 -31.94 -5.03
N GLY A 174 -11.01 -31.38 -6.12
CA GLY A 174 -11.46 -32.16 -7.27
C GLY A 174 -11.37 -31.35 -8.56
N ALA A 175 -11.18 -32.03 -9.70
CA ALA A 175 -11.17 -31.40 -11.01
C ALA A 175 -12.59 -31.35 -11.58
N PHE A 176 -13.01 -30.20 -12.11
CA PHE A 176 -14.30 -29.97 -12.77
C PHE A 176 -14.07 -29.39 -14.16
N ALA A 177 -14.81 -29.87 -15.15
CA ALA A 177 -14.78 -29.34 -16.51
C ALA A 177 -15.76 -28.18 -16.65
N VAL A 178 -15.32 -27.09 -17.26
CA VAL A 178 -16.17 -25.97 -17.66
C VAL A 178 -17.04 -26.43 -18.82
N THR A 179 -18.34 -26.22 -18.70
CA THR A 179 -19.33 -26.61 -19.73
C THR A 179 -19.96 -25.42 -20.44
N ALA A 180 -19.95 -24.25 -19.79
CA ALA A 180 -20.39 -23.00 -20.39
C ALA A 180 -19.89 -21.81 -19.57
N THR A 181 -19.53 -20.73 -20.24
CA THR A 181 -19.12 -19.47 -19.61
C THR A 181 -20.11 -18.36 -19.96
N GLY A 182 -20.77 -17.83 -18.93
CA GLY A 182 -21.70 -16.70 -19.03
C GLY A 182 -21.04 -15.36 -18.70
N ALA A 183 -21.85 -14.30 -18.63
CA ALA A 183 -21.35 -12.94 -18.32
C ALA A 183 -20.73 -12.84 -16.91
N THR A 184 -21.34 -13.47 -15.91
CA THR A 184 -20.91 -13.40 -14.50
C THR A 184 -20.71 -14.79 -13.87
N THR A 185 -21.02 -15.84 -14.60
CA THR A 185 -21.05 -17.22 -14.08
C THR A 185 -20.35 -18.20 -15.00
N VAL A 186 -19.95 -19.32 -14.44
CA VAL A 186 -19.40 -20.49 -15.15
C VAL A 186 -20.18 -21.72 -14.71
N ALA A 187 -20.65 -22.51 -15.68
CA ALA A 187 -21.21 -23.82 -15.41
C ALA A 187 -20.08 -24.86 -15.43
N VAL A 188 -20.06 -25.71 -14.42
CA VAL A 188 -19.06 -26.78 -14.29
C VAL A 188 -19.70 -28.12 -14.02
N THR A 189 -19.05 -29.19 -14.44
CA THR A 189 -19.50 -30.57 -14.19
C THR A 189 -18.32 -31.47 -13.86
N ARG A 190 -18.61 -32.57 -13.19
CA ARG A 190 -17.67 -33.65 -12.90
C ARG A 190 -18.40 -34.99 -12.89
N ASP A 191 -17.80 -36.00 -13.49
CA ASP A 191 -18.29 -37.38 -13.39
C ASP A 191 -18.13 -37.90 -11.96
N GLY A 192 -19.28 -38.34 -11.37
CA GLY A 192 -19.31 -38.94 -10.04
C GLY A 192 -19.14 -38.00 -8.86
N GLY A 193 -19.35 -36.67 -9.06
CA GLY A 193 -19.24 -35.71 -7.96
C GLY A 193 -19.87 -34.35 -8.28
N THR A 194 -20.07 -33.54 -7.26
CA THR A 194 -20.59 -32.17 -7.35
C THR A 194 -20.02 -31.30 -6.22
N ILE A 195 -20.36 -30.06 -6.15
CA ILE A 195 -20.11 -29.11 -5.05
C ILE A 195 -21.23 -29.26 -4.01
N CYS A 196 -20.91 -29.38 -2.75
CA CYS A 196 -21.86 -29.64 -1.67
C CYS A 196 -22.06 -28.43 -0.74
N LYS A 197 -23.08 -28.55 0.16
CA LYS A 197 -23.27 -27.55 1.23
C LYS A 197 -22.02 -27.44 2.10
N GLY A 198 -21.54 -26.20 2.29
CA GLY A 198 -20.28 -25.91 2.97
C GLY A 198 -19.13 -25.54 2.01
N ASP A 199 -19.23 -25.92 0.74
CA ASP A 199 -18.26 -25.54 -0.28
C ASP A 199 -18.54 -24.14 -0.86
N ALA A 200 -19.77 -23.62 -0.73
CA ALA A 200 -20.12 -22.29 -1.22
C ALA A 200 -19.09 -21.25 -0.77
N GLY A 201 -18.66 -20.41 -1.70
CA GLY A 201 -17.60 -19.44 -1.51
C GLY A 201 -16.18 -19.98 -1.71
N GLY A 202 -16.00 -21.29 -1.85
CA GLY A 202 -14.72 -21.93 -2.11
C GLY A 202 -14.18 -21.64 -3.52
N PRO A 203 -12.87 -21.79 -3.72
CA PRO A 203 -12.24 -21.46 -4.99
C PRO A 203 -12.39 -22.56 -6.04
N ALA A 204 -12.61 -22.14 -7.29
CA ALA A 204 -12.31 -22.89 -8.50
C ALA A 204 -11.03 -22.29 -9.13
N LEU A 205 -9.98 -23.09 -9.17
CA LEU A 205 -8.62 -22.66 -9.49
C LEU A 205 -8.22 -23.09 -10.89
N ARG A 206 -7.56 -22.19 -11.60
CA ARG A 206 -6.75 -22.51 -12.79
C ARG A 206 -5.34 -22.84 -12.35
N GLU A 207 -4.88 -24.04 -12.68
CA GLU A 207 -3.52 -24.50 -12.41
C GLU A 207 -2.78 -24.62 -13.74
N GLN A 208 -1.91 -23.68 -14.03
CA GLN A 208 -1.16 -23.62 -15.28
C GLN A 208 0.25 -23.07 -15.05
N ASP A 209 1.25 -23.71 -15.67
CA ASP A 209 2.65 -23.29 -15.65
C ASP A 209 3.21 -23.11 -14.21
N GLY A 210 2.79 -23.95 -13.28
CA GLY A 210 3.18 -23.87 -11.87
C GLY A 210 2.54 -22.72 -11.08
N LYS A 211 1.58 -22.00 -11.68
CA LYS A 211 0.80 -20.95 -11.03
C LYS A 211 -0.58 -21.47 -10.66
N VAL A 212 -1.08 -20.99 -9.52
CA VAL A 212 -2.44 -21.24 -9.04
C VAL A 212 -3.17 -19.91 -9.04
N LEU A 213 -4.25 -19.81 -9.84
CA LEU A 213 -5.04 -18.60 -10.00
C LEU A 213 -6.51 -18.87 -9.67
N LEU A 214 -7.16 -17.96 -8.94
CA LEU A 214 -8.58 -18.04 -8.63
C LEU A 214 -9.39 -17.61 -9.87
N ALA A 215 -10.04 -18.55 -10.54
CA ALA A 215 -10.79 -18.32 -11.76
C ALA A 215 -12.29 -18.12 -11.49
N ALA A 216 -12.83 -18.77 -10.46
CA ALA A 216 -14.22 -18.62 -10.05
C ALA A 216 -14.43 -19.01 -8.57
N VAL A 217 -15.60 -18.69 -8.03
CA VAL A 217 -16.01 -18.96 -6.65
C VAL A 217 -17.31 -19.78 -6.66
N HIS A 218 -17.37 -20.85 -5.86
CA HIS A 218 -18.53 -21.72 -5.77
C HIS A 218 -19.78 -20.94 -5.32
N SER A 219 -20.85 -21.01 -6.12
CA SER A 219 -22.11 -20.30 -5.86
C SER A 219 -23.27 -21.27 -5.58
N ALA A 220 -23.63 -22.09 -6.55
CA ALA A 220 -24.79 -22.97 -6.44
C ALA A 220 -24.54 -24.36 -7.02
N SER A 221 -25.14 -25.38 -6.43
CA SER A 221 -25.10 -26.74 -6.97
C SER A 221 -26.38 -27.52 -6.62
N TRP A 222 -26.60 -28.63 -7.34
CA TRP A 222 -27.77 -29.49 -7.15
C TRP A 222 -27.53 -30.66 -6.20
N GLN A 223 -26.36 -30.82 -5.62
CA GLN A 223 -26.02 -31.71 -4.51
C GLN A 223 -26.05 -33.24 -4.82
N ALA A 224 -25.99 -33.68 -6.09
CA ALA A 224 -25.93 -35.12 -6.37
C ALA A 224 -24.68 -35.78 -5.75
N GLY A 225 -24.87 -36.87 -5.02
CA GLY A 225 -23.81 -37.60 -4.36
C GLY A 225 -23.31 -36.98 -3.04
N CYS A 226 -23.85 -35.85 -2.59
CA CYS A 226 -23.56 -35.30 -1.26
C CYS A 226 -24.25 -36.12 -0.17
N PHE A 227 -23.59 -36.31 0.97
CA PHE A 227 -24.16 -37.03 2.11
C PHE A 227 -25.55 -36.51 2.51
N GLY A 228 -26.55 -37.40 2.55
CA GLY A 228 -27.93 -37.05 2.87
C GLY A 228 -28.68 -36.27 1.78
N SER A 229 -28.24 -36.35 0.52
CA SER A 229 -28.94 -35.78 -0.64
C SER A 229 -29.46 -36.89 -1.56
N ASP A 230 -30.74 -36.78 -1.97
CA ASP A 230 -31.37 -37.66 -2.96
C ASP A 230 -31.32 -37.07 -4.38
N ALA A 231 -30.62 -35.95 -4.57
CA ALA A 231 -30.49 -35.28 -5.86
C ALA A 231 -29.71 -36.15 -6.86
N THR A 232 -30.16 -36.12 -8.11
CA THR A 232 -29.50 -36.86 -9.21
C THR A 232 -28.71 -35.96 -10.15
N ARG A 233 -28.90 -34.64 -10.06
CA ARG A 233 -28.19 -33.64 -10.86
C ARG A 233 -26.91 -33.21 -10.18
N GLY A 234 -25.74 -33.32 -10.86
CA GLY A 234 -24.40 -33.11 -10.31
C GLY A 234 -23.65 -31.90 -10.82
N ASP A 235 -24.23 -31.09 -11.71
CA ASP A 235 -23.63 -29.86 -12.19
C ASP A 235 -23.66 -28.75 -11.12
N ALA A 236 -22.79 -27.74 -11.28
CA ALA A 236 -22.71 -26.59 -10.41
C ALA A 236 -22.52 -25.29 -11.20
N VAL A 237 -22.79 -24.18 -10.54
CA VAL A 237 -22.59 -22.83 -11.07
C VAL A 237 -21.62 -22.11 -10.16
N GLU A 238 -20.59 -21.57 -10.77
CA GLU A 238 -19.55 -20.77 -10.15
C GLU A 238 -19.74 -19.30 -10.52
N THR A 239 -19.28 -18.39 -9.66
CA THR A 239 -19.20 -16.95 -9.95
C THR A 239 -17.80 -16.61 -10.48
N ARG A 240 -17.73 -16.01 -11.66
CA ARG A 240 -16.45 -15.58 -12.29
C ARG A 240 -15.75 -14.51 -11.47
N THR A 241 -14.39 -14.52 -11.52
CA THR A 241 -13.54 -13.57 -10.79
C THR A 241 -12.60 -12.76 -11.68
N ASP A 242 -12.42 -13.12 -12.93
CA ASP A 242 -11.49 -12.48 -13.87
C ASP A 242 -11.85 -11.01 -14.19
N ASP A 243 -13.12 -10.67 -14.20
CA ASP A 243 -13.65 -9.34 -14.50
C ASP A 243 -13.88 -8.46 -13.24
N VAL A 244 -13.51 -8.93 -12.05
CA VAL A 244 -13.69 -8.19 -10.79
C VAL A 244 -12.38 -7.74 -10.15
N ILE A 245 -11.25 -7.88 -10.81
CA ILE A 245 -9.91 -7.51 -10.28
C ILE A 245 -9.87 -6.04 -9.85
N GLU A 246 -10.44 -5.14 -10.66
CA GLU A 246 -10.50 -3.70 -10.32
C GLU A 246 -11.31 -3.46 -9.04
N TRP A 247 -12.47 -4.12 -8.89
CA TRP A 247 -13.27 -4.01 -7.68
C TRP A 247 -12.55 -4.57 -6.45
N VAL A 248 -11.88 -5.73 -6.57
CA VAL A 248 -11.06 -6.30 -5.48
C VAL A 248 -9.96 -5.33 -5.08
N THR A 249 -9.25 -4.74 -6.05
CA THR A 249 -8.21 -3.73 -5.82
C THR A 249 -8.79 -2.50 -5.11
N GLN A 250 -9.96 -2.03 -5.54
CA GLN A 250 -10.66 -0.91 -4.91
C GLN A 250 -11.08 -1.24 -3.46
N VAL A 251 -11.60 -2.45 -3.19
CA VAL A 251 -11.96 -2.88 -1.83
C VAL A 251 -10.73 -2.95 -0.94
N ARG A 252 -9.63 -3.52 -1.42
CA ARG A 252 -8.36 -3.65 -0.70
C ARG A 252 -7.79 -2.29 -0.29
N GLY A 253 -7.95 -1.27 -1.13
CA GLY A 253 -7.47 0.09 -0.85
C GLY A 253 -5.98 0.17 -0.63
N LEU A 254 -5.22 -0.42 -1.54
CA LEU A 254 -3.76 -0.48 -1.44
C LEU A 254 -3.13 0.89 -1.66
N PRO A 255 -2.02 1.21 -0.95
CA PRO A 255 -1.25 2.42 -1.15
C PRO A 255 -0.77 2.62 -2.58
N GLN A 256 -1.05 3.82 -3.15
CA GLN A 256 -0.69 4.21 -4.52
C GLN A 256 0.44 5.24 -4.53
N GLY A 257 0.13 6.49 -4.12
CA GLY A 257 1.06 7.60 -3.95
C GLY A 257 1.53 7.73 -2.50
N SER A 258 2.64 8.44 -2.27
CA SER A 258 3.10 8.79 -0.92
C SER A 258 3.64 10.22 -0.87
N GLN A 259 3.60 10.81 0.33
CA GLN A 259 4.37 11.97 0.76
C GLN A 259 5.13 11.55 2.02
N ALA A 260 6.36 12.03 2.20
CA ALA A 260 7.18 11.72 3.36
C ALA A 260 7.57 12.99 4.10
N ALA A 261 7.71 12.89 5.41
CA ALA A 261 8.29 13.87 6.31
C ALA A 261 9.12 13.13 7.36
N SER A 262 10.07 13.80 7.99
CA SER A 262 10.90 13.25 9.07
C SER A 262 10.77 14.10 10.33
N GLY A 263 11.05 13.51 11.48
CA GLY A 263 11.04 14.16 12.78
C GLY A 263 11.14 13.13 13.90
N ASP A 264 11.49 13.55 15.09
CA ASP A 264 11.52 12.68 16.29
C ASP A 264 10.08 12.50 16.84
N PHE A 265 9.29 11.65 16.15
CA PHE A 265 7.88 11.44 16.53
C PHE A 265 7.71 10.65 17.83
N ASN A 266 8.74 9.95 18.27
CA ASN A 266 8.66 9.16 19.51
C ASN A 266 9.35 9.83 20.72
N GLY A 267 10.14 10.87 20.51
CA GLY A 267 10.85 11.61 21.56
C GLY A 267 12.10 10.90 22.09
N ASP A 268 12.72 10.02 21.28
CA ASP A 268 13.91 9.27 21.69
C ASP A 268 15.22 9.96 21.27
N GLY A 269 15.12 11.07 20.56
CA GLY A 269 16.20 11.88 20.04
C GLY A 269 16.85 11.30 18.77
N ARG A 270 16.11 10.46 18.02
CA ARG A 270 16.42 10.02 16.66
C ARG A 270 15.25 10.39 15.77
N GLU A 271 15.55 10.92 14.62
CA GLU A 271 14.50 11.16 13.65
C GLU A 271 13.91 9.86 13.13
N ASP A 272 12.60 9.93 12.93
CA ASP A 272 11.73 8.91 12.34
C ASP A 272 11.31 9.38 10.94
N ILE A 273 10.65 8.50 10.18
CA ILE A 273 10.06 8.88 8.88
C ILE A 273 8.56 8.60 8.93
N ALA A 274 7.77 9.61 8.65
CA ALA A 274 6.33 9.48 8.42
C ALA A 274 6.03 9.41 6.93
N ALA A 275 5.16 8.47 6.54
CA ALA A 275 4.71 8.31 5.17
C ALA A 275 3.18 8.39 5.07
N PHE A 276 2.69 9.37 4.34
CA PHE A 276 1.26 9.61 4.09
C PHE A 276 0.87 9.05 2.74
N TYR A 277 0.08 7.97 2.73
CA TYR A 277 -0.26 7.20 1.54
C TYR A 277 -1.66 7.49 1.00
N ASP A 278 -1.77 7.54 -0.33
CA ASP A 278 -3.03 7.46 -1.07
C ASP A 278 -3.49 6.00 -1.13
N ASN A 279 -4.59 5.67 -0.48
CA ASN A 279 -5.21 4.35 -0.51
C ASN A 279 -6.37 4.27 -1.53
N GLY A 280 -6.40 5.21 -2.47
CA GLY A 280 -7.40 5.28 -3.53
C GLY A 280 -8.81 5.60 -3.01
N THR A 281 -9.80 5.25 -3.82
CA THR A 281 -11.21 5.53 -3.55
C THR A 281 -11.93 4.25 -3.15
N SER A 282 -12.75 4.31 -2.10
CA SER A 282 -13.59 3.18 -1.68
C SER A 282 -14.70 2.89 -2.71
N THR A 283 -15.34 1.74 -2.61
CA THR A 283 -16.51 1.36 -3.43
C THR A 283 -17.71 2.31 -3.26
N THR A 284 -17.71 3.11 -2.19
CA THR A 284 -18.72 4.15 -1.93
C THR A 284 -18.28 5.54 -2.42
N GLY A 285 -17.20 5.65 -3.18
CA GLY A 285 -16.67 6.89 -3.75
C GLY A 285 -15.92 7.79 -2.76
N LYS A 286 -15.57 7.29 -1.57
CA LYS A 286 -14.81 8.05 -0.56
C LYS A 286 -13.32 7.83 -0.73
N ASN A 287 -12.54 8.93 -0.82
CA ASN A 287 -11.09 8.85 -0.82
C ASN A 287 -10.57 8.35 0.54
N ARG A 288 -9.52 7.55 0.49
CA ARG A 288 -8.89 6.94 1.67
C ARG A 288 -7.42 7.29 1.71
N VAL A 289 -6.92 7.54 2.90
CA VAL A 289 -5.51 7.78 3.17
C VAL A 289 -5.07 7.03 4.41
N SER A 290 -3.79 6.75 4.53
CA SER A 290 -3.17 6.20 5.73
C SER A 290 -1.84 6.90 6.04
N LEU A 291 -1.52 7.00 7.32
CA LEU A 291 -0.24 7.47 7.83
C LEU A 291 0.50 6.28 8.45
N PHE A 292 1.73 6.09 8.03
CA PHE A 292 2.65 5.11 8.61
C PHE A 292 3.84 5.82 9.21
N ALA A 293 4.34 5.31 10.32
CA ALA A 293 5.60 5.72 10.94
C ALA A 293 6.64 4.61 10.78
N PHE A 294 7.85 4.98 10.39
CA PHE A 294 9.04 4.17 10.40
C PHE A 294 9.92 4.73 11.54
N TYR A 295 9.91 4.07 12.68
CA TYR A 295 10.66 4.53 13.84
C TYR A 295 12.14 4.21 13.69
N GLY A 296 12.99 5.23 13.94
CA GLY A 296 14.44 5.11 13.98
C GLY A 296 14.89 4.28 15.17
N THR A 297 15.89 3.42 14.98
CA THR A 297 16.50 2.60 16.02
C THR A 297 18.02 2.67 15.90
N ALA A 298 18.76 2.20 16.88
CA ALA A 298 20.22 2.12 16.81
C ALA A 298 20.77 1.29 15.63
N SER A 299 19.93 0.43 15.03
CA SER A 299 20.27 -0.42 13.88
C SER A 299 19.63 0.05 12.56
N GLY A 300 18.95 1.19 12.56
CA GLY A 300 18.21 1.75 11.44
C GLY A 300 16.69 1.62 11.65
N PHE A 301 15.91 1.47 10.59
CA PHE A 301 14.45 1.46 10.65
C PHE A 301 13.88 0.04 10.68
N GLY A 302 12.85 -0.17 11.51
CA GLY A 302 12.08 -1.41 11.59
C GLY A 302 10.91 -1.47 10.60
N GLU A 303 9.99 -2.42 10.83
CA GLU A 303 8.73 -2.52 10.10
C GLU A 303 7.89 -1.25 10.32
N PRO A 304 7.26 -0.69 9.28
CA PRO A 304 6.41 0.48 9.43
C PRO A 304 5.14 0.16 10.21
N GLU A 305 4.76 1.05 11.10
CA GLU A 305 3.52 0.97 11.84
C GLU A 305 2.45 1.85 11.20
N LYS A 306 1.25 1.29 10.96
CA LYS A 306 0.10 2.08 10.54
C LYS A 306 -0.47 2.84 11.74
N VAL A 307 -0.10 4.09 11.87
CA VAL A 307 -0.44 4.93 13.03
C VAL A 307 -1.78 5.64 12.88
N TRP A 308 -2.27 5.78 11.65
CA TRP A 308 -3.60 6.33 11.39
C TRP A 308 -4.09 5.97 9.99
N SER A 309 -5.42 5.90 9.83
CA SER A 309 -6.08 5.79 8.53
C SER A 309 -7.51 6.34 8.58
N THR A 310 -8.05 6.74 7.43
CA THR A 310 -9.44 7.17 7.32
C THR A 310 -10.17 6.40 6.23
N PRO A 311 -11.43 5.99 6.47
CA PRO A 311 -12.31 5.43 5.43
C PRO A 311 -12.92 6.50 4.51
N GLY A 312 -12.60 7.78 4.74
CA GLY A 312 -13.08 8.93 3.95
C GLY A 312 -12.92 10.22 4.74
N GLY A 313 -12.86 11.35 4.05
CA GLY A 313 -12.72 12.68 4.67
C GLY A 313 -11.39 13.38 4.35
N PHE A 314 -10.33 12.65 4.08
CA PHE A 314 -9.09 13.18 3.51
C PHE A 314 -8.88 12.68 2.08
N THR A 315 -8.39 13.57 1.23
CA THR A 315 -7.96 13.26 -0.15
C THR A 315 -6.47 13.53 -0.27
N TRP A 316 -5.69 12.51 -0.59
CA TRP A 316 -4.23 12.62 -0.69
C TRP A 316 -3.78 13.72 -1.66
N SER A 317 -4.38 13.80 -2.84
CA SER A 317 -4.05 14.81 -3.86
C SER A 317 -4.44 16.24 -3.47
N LYS A 318 -5.14 16.44 -2.34
CA LYS A 318 -5.52 17.73 -1.74
C LYS A 318 -4.72 18.04 -0.47
N SER A 319 -3.65 17.30 -0.21
CA SER A 319 -2.81 17.39 0.99
C SER A 319 -1.39 17.80 0.64
N GLN A 320 -0.77 18.62 1.49
CA GLN A 320 0.68 18.86 1.53
C GLN A 320 1.14 18.63 2.96
N LEU A 321 2.14 17.78 3.12
CA LEU A 321 2.66 17.30 4.41
C LEU A 321 3.88 18.11 4.83
N THR A 322 4.00 18.39 6.14
CA THR A 322 5.20 18.86 6.81
C THR A 322 5.20 18.36 8.25
N SER A 323 6.32 18.46 8.95
CA SER A 323 6.53 17.99 10.32
C SER A 323 7.26 19.01 11.15
N GLY A 324 7.12 18.94 12.48
CA GLY A 324 7.79 19.76 13.45
C GLY A 324 7.10 19.69 14.82
N ASP A 325 7.75 20.11 15.88
CA ASP A 325 7.18 20.18 17.24
C ASP A 325 6.22 21.37 17.38
N TYR A 326 5.01 21.23 16.81
CA TYR A 326 3.98 22.29 16.89
C TYR A 326 3.35 22.41 18.28
N THR A 327 3.50 21.39 19.13
CA THR A 327 2.94 21.38 20.48
C THR A 327 3.92 21.90 21.52
N GLY A 328 5.22 21.91 21.26
CA GLY A 328 6.28 22.29 22.19
C GLY A 328 6.50 21.22 23.27
N ASP A 329 6.20 19.96 22.97
CA ASP A 329 6.32 18.88 23.97
C ASP A 329 7.61 18.03 23.77
N GLY A 330 8.47 18.44 22.82
CA GLY A 330 9.74 17.79 22.50
C GLY A 330 9.57 16.57 21.60
N LYS A 331 8.42 16.43 20.96
CA LYS A 331 8.18 15.42 19.91
C LYS A 331 7.61 16.09 18.68
N ASP A 332 8.13 15.70 17.54
CA ASP A 332 7.60 16.22 16.29
C ASP A 332 6.19 15.70 16.00
N ASP A 333 5.40 16.58 15.44
CA ASP A 333 4.03 16.37 15.00
C ASP A 333 3.99 16.36 13.46
N ILE A 334 2.86 15.96 12.88
CA ILE A 334 2.60 16.09 11.44
C ILE A 334 1.56 17.18 11.20
N ALA A 335 1.87 18.12 10.32
CA ALA A 335 0.88 19.07 9.81
C ALA A 335 0.53 18.78 8.34
N VAL A 336 -0.76 18.93 8.02
CA VAL A 336 -1.29 18.78 6.67
C VAL A 336 -2.03 20.05 6.25
N LEU A 337 -1.47 20.76 5.29
CA LEU A 337 -2.18 21.84 4.60
C LEU A 337 -3.13 21.20 3.57
N TYR A 338 -4.44 21.43 3.74
CA TYR A 338 -5.49 20.67 3.06
C TYR A 338 -6.49 21.57 2.31
N ASP A 339 -6.83 21.19 1.06
CA ASP A 339 -7.94 21.78 0.31
C ASP A 339 -9.28 21.24 0.83
N THR A 340 -9.95 22.00 1.66
CA THR A 340 -11.26 21.65 2.23
C THR A 340 -12.41 21.86 1.24
N GLY A 341 -12.17 22.57 0.13
CA GLY A 341 -13.16 22.87 -0.89
C GLY A 341 -13.37 24.36 -1.11
N SER A 342 -14.61 24.79 -1.31
CA SER A 342 -14.94 26.19 -1.59
C SER A 342 -16.24 26.61 -0.90
N SER A 343 -16.37 27.93 -0.69
CA SER A 343 -17.58 28.61 -0.23
C SER A 343 -17.95 29.71 -1.22
N GLU A 344 -19.00 30.48 -0.92
CA GLU A 344 -19.37 31.68 -1.68
C GLU A 344 -18.27 32.73 -1.67
N THR A 345 -17.41 32.74 -0.66
CA THR A 345 -16.30 33.69 -0.49
C THR A 345 -14.99 33.22 -1.12
N GLY A 346 -14.93 32.00 -1.68
CA GLY A 346 -13.76 31.44 -2.35
C GLY A 346 -13.29 30.11 -1.81
N ASN A 347 -12.05 29.73 -2.15
CA ASN A 347 -11.47 28.45 -1.72
C ASN A 347 -11.21 28.43 -0.21
N ILE A 348 -11.47 27.28 0.39
CA ILE A 348 -11.22 27.02 1.81
C ILE A 348 -10.01 26.09 1.92
N THR A 349 -8.98 26.58 2.60
CA THR A 349 -7.80 25.80 2.98
C THR A 349 -7.77 25.67 4.49
N SER A 350 -7.44 24.49 4.97
CA SER A 350 -7.32 24.21 6.41
C SER A 350 -5.95 23.61 6.73
N LEU A 351 -5.49 23.84 7.94
CA LEU A 351 -4.34 23.16 8.52
C LEU A 351 -4.85 22.12 9.53
N TYR A 352 -4.40 20.90 9.39
CA TYR A 352 -4.68 19.81 10.32
C TYR A 352 -3.38 19.38 10.96
N THR A 353 -3.40 19.15 12.28
CA THR A 353 -2.25 18.62 13.03
C THR A 353 -2.58 17.25 13.60
N PHE A 354 -1.68 16.32 13.37
CA PHE A 354 -1.61 15.00 13.99
C PHE A 354 -0.59 15.09 15.12
N ALA A 355 -1.02 15.42 16.32
CA ALA A 355 -0.11 15.53 17.47
C ALA A 355 0.44 14.16 17.84
N SER A 356 1.76 14.07 18.00
CA SER A 356 2.41 12.85 18.44
C SER A 356 2.04 12.48 19.87
N THR A 357 2.06 11.18 20.15
CA THR A 357 1.88 10.61 21.49
C THR A 357 3.14 9.88 21.98
N GLY A 358 4.20 9.87 21.17
CA GLY A 358 5.40 9.07 21.38
C GLY A 358 5.23 7.57 21.01
N ALA A 359 4.00 7.13 20.74
CA ALA A 359 3.68 5.76 20.31
C ALA A 359 2.69 5.75 19.13
N GLY A 360 2.69 6.81 18.34
CA GLY A 360 1.80 7.06 17.21
C GLY A 360 1.24 8.47 17.27
N PHE A 361 0.13 8.72 16.57
CA PHE A 361 -0.45 10.07 16.45
C PHE A 361 -1.91 10.09 16.90
N ARG A 362 -2.32 11.19 17.48
CA ARG A 362 -3.75 11.48 17.73
C ARG A 362 -4.48 11.66 16.39
N ALA A 363 -5.79 11.48 16.42
CA ALA A 363 -6.63 11.82 15.26
C ALA A 363 -6.41 13.30 14.89
N PRO A 364 -6.36 13.62 13.56
CA PRO A 364 -6.03 14.97 13.11
C PRO A 364 -7.04 16.00 13.64
N GLN A 365 -6.53 17.04 14.25
CA GLN A 365 -7.31 18.19 14.68
C GLN A 365 -7.19 19.30 13.64
N LYS A 366 -8.31 19.97 13.33
CA LYS A 366 -8.29 21.17 12.50
C LYS A 366 -7.79 22.32 13.35
N THR A 367 -6.54 22.71 13.17
CA THR A 367 -5.84 23.70 13.97
C THR A 367 -5.95 25.12 13.36
N TRP A 368 -6.29 25.20 12.09
CA TRP A 368 -6.63 26.45 11.42
C TRP A 368 -7.51 26.20 10.19
N THR A 369 -8.31 27.21 9.80
CA THR A 369 -9.08 27.19 8.54
C THR A 369 -9.39 28.61 8.08
N THR A 370 -9.40 28.83 6.75
CA THR A 370 -9.88 30.08 6.17
C THR A 370 -11.38 30.01 5.87
N THR A 371 -12.01 31.17 5.80
CA THR A 371 -13.38 31.32 5.30
C THR A 371 -13.43 31.60 3.80
N GLY A 372 -12.28 31.75 3.16
CA GLY A 372 -12.10 32.04 1.73
C GLY A 372 -10.82 32.85 1.47
N GLY A 373 -10.35 32.87 0.23
CA GLY A 373 -9.21 33.69 -0.18
C GLY A 373 -7.81 33.12 -0.03
N PHE A 374 -7.63 32.00 0.68
CA PHE A 374 -6.36 31.26 0.72
C PHE A 374 -6.53 29.93 -0.02
N THR A 375 -5.76 29.72 -1.07
CA THR A 375 -5.94 28.59 -1.99
C THR A 375 -4.81 27.58 -1.84
N TRP A 376 -5.15 26.34 -1.47
CA TRP A 376 -4.21 25.23 -1.33
C TRP A 376 -3.32 25.03 -2.58
N SER A 377 -3.89 25.03 -3.78
CA SER A 377 -3.15 24.80 -5.02
C SER A 377 -2.18 25.94 -5.40
N LYS A 378 -2.22 27.06 -4.68
CA LYS A 378 -1.29 28.18 -4.78
C LYS A 378 -0.23 28.21 -3.68
N SER A 379 -0.15 27.14 -2.87
CA SER A 379 0.68 27.05 -1.67
C SER A 379 1.81 26.03 -1.85
N LYS A 380 2.95 26.28 -1.22
CA LYS A 380 4.03 25.34 -0.95
C LYS A 380 4.41 25.48 0.50
N VAL A 381 4.35 24.37 1.25
CA VAL A 381 4.49 24.34 2.70
C VAL A 381 5.90 23.90 3.11
N THR A 382 6.38 24.48 4.21
CA THR A 382 7.55 24.04 4.99
C THR A 382 7.31 24.43 6.44
N SER A 383 8.11 23.94 7.38
CA SER A 383 7.99 24.20 8.83
C SER A 383 9.32 24.46 9.49
N GLY A 384 9.29 25.10 10.63
CA GLY A 384 10.43 25.40 11.46
C GLY A 384 10.10 26.44 12.54
N ASP A 385 10.94 26.60 13.54
CA ASP A 385 10.81 27.61 14.59
C ASP A 385 11.27 28.98 14.07
N TYR A 386 10.39 29.67 13.31
CA TYR A 386 10.72 30.96 12.71
C TYR A 386 10.77 32.12 13.70
N ASN A 387 10.20 31.93 14.90
CA ASN A 387 10.12 33.00 15.89
C ASN A 387 11.08 32.79 17.09
N GLY A 388 11.67 31.60 17.22
CA GLY A 388 12.61 31.24 18.31
C GLY A 388 11.93 30.98 19.64
N ASP A 389 10.66 30.54 19.64
CA ASP A 389 9.91 30.29 20.87
C ASP A 389 9.94 28.82 21.33
N GLY A 390 10.65 27.96 20.59
CA GLY A 390 10.79 26.53 20.85
C GLY A 390 9.61 25.69 20.37
N LYS A 391 8.74 26.24 19.52
CA LYS A 391 7.69 25.53 18.81
C LYS A 391 7.80 25.81 17.33
N ASP A 392 7.68 24.76 16.55
CA ASP A 392 7.67 24.93 15.10
C ASP A 392 6.40 25.63 14.62
N ASP A 393 6.62 26.48 13.63
CA ASP A 393 5.62 27.21 12.88
C ASP A 393 5.44 26.59 11.47
N VAL A 394 4.42 26.99 10.73
CA VAL A 394 4.26 26.61 9.33
C VAL A 394 4.44 27.81 8.42
N ALA A 395 5.39 27.73 7.48
CA ALA A 395 5.54 28.73 6.43
C ALA A 395 4.94 28.25 5.10
N VAL A 396 4.31 29.20 4.38
CA VAL A 396 3.73 28.93 3.07
C VAL A 396 4.22 29.97 2.06
N LEU A 397 4.98 29.51 1.06
CA LEU A 397 5.24 30.31 -0.13
C LEU A 397 3.99 30.26 -1.03
N TYR A 398 3.35 31.41 -1.21
CA TYR A 398 2.03 31.53 -1.82
C TYR A 398 2.06 32.34 -3.13
N ASN A 399 1.33 31.84 -4.14
CA ASN A 399 1.09 32.57 -5.38
C ASN A 399 -0.05 33.61 -5.18
N THR A 400 0.33 34.84 -4.96
CA THR A 400 -0.64 35.95 -4.75
C THR A 400 -1.30 36.43 -6.05
N GLY A 401 -0.71 36.12 -7.22
CA GLY A 401 -1.23 36.50 -8.53
C GLY A 401 -0.21 37.24 -9.39
N THR A 402 -0.65 38.26 -10.09
CA THR A 402 0.18 39.10 -10.97
C THR A 402 -0.02 40.57 -10.68
N SER A 403 1.01 41.37 -10.93
CA SER A 403 1.00 42.82 -10.97
C SER A 403 1.48 43.29 -12.34
N ASP A 404 1.51 44.60 -12.55
CA ASP A 404 2.07 45.22 -13.77
C ASP A 404 3.55 44.88 -13.98
N THR A 405 4.26 44.50 -12.90
CA THR A 405 5.68 44.13 -12.92
C THR A 405 5.93 42.60 -12.98
N GLY A 406 4.88 41.77 -13.04
CA GLY A 406 4.97 40.30 -13.18
C GLY A 406 4.32 39.53 -12.05
N ASN A 407 4.75 38.25 -11.87
CA ASN A 407 4.19 37.38 -10.86
C ASN A 407 4.52 37.88 -9.44
N VAL A 408 3.52 37.81 -8.56
CA VAL A 408 3.64 38.16 -7.15
C VAL A 408 3.56 36.92 -6.30
N SER A 409 4.61 36.68 -5.52
CA SER A 409 4.65 35.62 -4.50
C SER A 409 4.78 36.25 -3.13
N SER A 410 4.19 35.62 -2.13
CA SER A 410 4.26 36.07 -0.74
C SER A 410 4.64 34.89 0.15
N LEU A 411 5.32 35.16 1.24
CA LEU A 411 5.56 34.21 2.32
C LEU A 411 4.58 34.52 3.45
N TYR A 412 3.87 33.51 3.90
CA TYR A 412 2.96 33.58 5.04
C TYR A 412 3.46 32.65 6.13
N THR A 413 3.40 33.09 7.39
CA THR A 413 3.71 32.27 8.56
C THR A 413 2.46 32.05 9.39
N PHE A 414 2.21 30.82 9.77
CA PHE A 414 1.20 30.37 10.71
C PHE A 414 1.92 30.05 12.01
N THR A 415 1.88 30.95 12.98
CA THR A 415 2.58 30.76 14.26
C THR A 415 1.82 29.78 15.15
N SER A 416 2.51 28.78 15.66
CA SER A 416 1.94 27.84 16.63
C SER A 416 1.88 28.45 18.02
N ASN A 417 0.76 28.19 18.72
CA ASN A 417 0.61 28.52 20.14
C ASN A 417 0.62 27.26 21.04
N GLY A 418 1.04 26.10 20.48
CA GLY A 418 1.07 24.82 21.18
C GLY A 418 -0.22 24.00 21.08
N THR A 419 -1.30 24.57 20.52
CA THR A 419 -2.61 23.88 20.36
C THR A 419 -3.27 24.16 19.02
N THR A 420 -3.11 25.35 18.50
CA THR A 420 -3.63 25.81 17.20
C THR A 420 -2.61 26.71 16.54
N PHE A 421 -2.86 27.03 15.29
CA PHE A 421 -2.10 28.06 14.57
C PHE A 421 -2.87 29.36 14.54
N ASP A 422 -2.15 30.47 14.69
CA ASP A 422 -2.70 31.80 14.49
C ASP A 422 -3.08 32.03 13.01
N ASN A 423 -3.88 33.08 12.76
CA ASN A 423 -4.16 33.47 11.39
C ASN A 423 -2.86 33.83 10.64
N PRO A 424 -2.68 33.36 9.40
CA PRO A 424 -1.42 33.53 8.69
C PRO A 424 -1.07 35.00 8.53
N ARG A 425 0.12 35.34 8.99
CA ARG A 425 0.71 36.65 8.81
C ARG A 425 1.51 36.67 7.51
N LYS A 426 1.27 37.68 6.67
CA LYS A 426 2.11 37.90 5.51
C LYS A 426 3.45 38.49 5.99
N THR A 427 4.49 37.69 5.99
CA THR A 427 5.79 38.02 6.51
C THR A 427 6.74 38.57 5.44
N TRP A 428 6.46 38.27 4.18
CA TRP A 428 7.13 38.84 3.03
C TRP A 428 6.24 38.86 1.79
N THR A 429 6.52 39.77 0.84
CA THR A 429 5.88 39.81 -0.49
C THR A 429 6.77 40.48 -1.51
N THR A 430 6.75 39.99 -2.76
CA THR A 430 7.40 40.67 -3.88
C THR A 430 6.43 41.62 -4.59
N THR A 431 6.98 42.63 -5.26
CA THR A 431 6.22 43.49 -6.18
C THR A 431 6.20 42.95 -7.60
N GLY A 432 6.93 41.86 -7.87
CA GLY A 432 7.03 41.19 -9.17
C GLY A 432 8.39 40.45 -9.31
N GLY A 433 8.47 39.57 -10.28
CA GLY A 433 9.75 38.89 -10.64
C GLY A 433 10.10 37.63 -9.88
N PHE A 434 9.42 37.31 -8.77
CA PHE A 434 9.61 36.00 -8.07
C PHE A 434 8.38 35.13 -8.29
N THR A 435 8.55 34.02 -8.99
CA THR A 435 7.43 33.20 -9.46
C THR A 435 7.29 31.93 -8.63
N TRP A 436 6.18 31.77 -7.94
CA TRP A 436 5.83 30.60 -7.12
C TRP A 436 6.04 29.26 -7.86
N SER A 437 5.59 29.15 -9.12
CA SER A 437 5.69 27.89 -9.89
C SER A 437 7.13 27.51 -10.24
N LYS A 438 8.09 28.43 -10.10
CA LYS A 438 9.52 28.23 -10.33
C LYS A 438 10.31 27.93 -9.05
N SER A 439 9.64 27.75 -7.92
CA SER A 439 10.24 27.63 -6.58
C SER A 439 10.09 26.21 -6.03
N LYS A 440 11.06 25.75 -5.25
CA LYS A 440 10.99 24.61 -4.31
C LYS A 440 11.48 25.12 -2.98
N VAL A 441 10.74 24.81 -1.90
CA VAL A 441 10.99 25.34 -0.56
C VAL A 441 11.53 24.27 0.37
N THR A 442 12.38 24.68 1.30
CA THR A 442 12.81 23.96 2.48
C THR A 442 13.14 24.97 3.58
N SER A 443 13.31 24.56 4.82
CA SER A 443 13.62 25.44 5.94
C SER A 443 14.68 24.85 6.85
N GLY A 444 15.33 25.72 7.61
CA GLY A 444 16.33 25.38 8.59
C GLY A 444 17.06 26.62 9.08
N ASP A 445 17.81 26.53 10.16
CA ASP A 445 18.64 27.63 10.70
C ASP A 445 19.94 27.79 9.90
N TYR A 446 19.85 28.43 8.72
CA TYR A 446 21.02 28.56 7.83
C TYR A 446 22.08 29.57 8.33
N ASN A 447 21.73 30.39 9.29
CA ASN A 447 22.62 31.42 9.80
C ASN A 447 23.16 31.10 11.21
N GLY A 448 22.61 30.14 11.93
CA GLY A 448 23.00 29.72 13.26
C GLY A 448 22.54 30.67 14.36
N ASP A 449 21.42 31.41 14.17
CA ASP A 449 20.90 32.36 15.15
C ASP A 449 19.79 31.77 16.06
N GLY A 450 19.49 30.49 15.89
CA GLY A 450 18.47 29.75 16.66
C GLY A 450 17.05 30.00 16.18
N LYS A 451 16.87 30.52 14.97
CA LYS A 451 15.57 30.65 14.30
C LYS A 451 15.69 30.10 12.89
N ASP A 452 14.70 29.32 12.49
CA ASP A 452 14.68 28.79 11.15
C ASP A 452 14.41 29.86 10.09
N ASP A 453 15.11 29.69 8.99
CA ASP A 453 15.03 30.48 7.78
C ASP A 453 14.26 29.69 6.70
N VAL A 454 13.91 30.31 5.56
CA VAL A 454 13.34 29.63 4.40
C VAL A 454 14.29 29.70 3.22
N ALA A 455 14.71 28.54 2.70
CA ALA A 455 15.48 28.45 1.47
C ALA A 455 14.58 28.09 0.28
N VAL A 456 14.87 28.69 -0.87
CA VAL A 456 14.13 28.46 -2.12
C VAL A 456 15.10 28.15 -3.25
N LEU A 457 15.07 26.92 -3.73
CA LEU A 457 15.70 26.56 -5.00
C LEU A 457 14.80 27.06 -6.14
N TYR A 458 15.32 27.99 -6.94
CA TYR A 458 14.55 28.77 -7.91
C TYR A 458 15.04 28.57 -9.34
N ASN A 459 14.11 28.39 -10.29
CA ASN A 459 14.40 28.41 -11.72
C ASN A 459 14.54 29.86 -12.22
N THR A 460 15.75 30.33 -12.38
CA THR A 460 16.05 31.68 -12.85
C THR A 460 15.86 31.83 -14.36
N GLY A 461 15.87 30.72 -15.12
CA GLY A 461 15.70 30.73 -16.58
C GLY A 461 16.78 29.92 -17.29
N THR A 462 17.22 30.41 -18.43
CA THR A 462 18.28 29.78 -19.26
C THR A 462 19.36 30.79 -19.61
N SER A 463 20.56 30.29 -19.80
CA SER A 463 21.73 31.00 -20.38
C SER A 463 22.21 30.26 -21.61
N ASP A 464 23.25 30.75 -22.25
CA ASP A 464 23.91 30.08 -23.38
C ASP A 464 24.51 28.71 -23.00
N THR A 465 24.75 28.49 -21.70
CA THR A 465 25.30 27.24 -21.14
C THR A 465 24.22 26.30 -20.58
N GLY A 466 22.93 26.65 -20.65
CA GLY A 466 21.80 25.80 -20.21
C GLY A 466 20.93 26.42 -19.12
N ASN A 467 20.22 25.55 -18.38
CA ASN A 467 19.31 26.01 -17.31
C ASN A 467 20.08 26.65 -16.15
N VAL A 468 19.54 27.77 -15.67
CA VAL A 468 20.08 28.51 -14.52
C VAL A 468 19.15 28.33 -13.34
N SER A 469 19.70 27.77 -12.26
CA SER A 469 19.03 27.64 -10.96
C SER A 469 19.77 28.48 -9.93
N SER A 470 19.04 29.05 -8.99
CA SER A 470 19.60 29.84 -7.89
C SER A 470 19.00 29.39 -6.57
N LEU A 471 19.78 29.51 -5.50
CA LEU A 471 19.29 29.35 -4.13
C LEU A 471 19.09 30.76 -3.54
N TYR A 472 17.91 30.97 -2.98
CA TYR A 472 17.56 32.20 -2.25
C TYR A 472 17.27 31.85 -0.81
N THR A 473 17.73 32.65 0.14
CA THR A 473 17.42 32.54 1.55
C THR A 473 16.59 33.72 2.02
N PHE A 474 15.52 33.46 2.72
CA PHE A 474 14.68 34.39 3.43
C PHE A 474 15.03 34.25 4.92
N THR A 475 15.83 35.15 5.45
CA THR A 475 16.27 35.10 6.86
C THR A 475 15.17 35.60 7.78
N SER A 476 14.86 34.80 8.81
CA SER A 476 13.91 35.21 9.84
C SER A 476 14.54 36.17 10.84
N ASN A 477 13.78 37.18 11.25
CA ASN A 477 14.15 38.04 12.38
C ASN A 477 13.26 37.82 13.61
N GLY A 478 12.53 36.68 13.65
CA GLY A 478 11.60 36.34 14.71
C GLY A 478 10.19 36.91 14.54
N THR A 479 9.96 37.78 13.58
CA THR A 479 8.65 38.39 13.29
C THR A 479 8.30 38.44 11.82
N THR A 480 9.25 38.65 10.96
CA THR A 480 9.13 38.69 9.50
C THR A 480 10.35 38.07 8.86
N PHE A 481 10.28 37.83 7.57
CA PHE A 481 11.45 37.45 6.79
C PHE A 481 12.02 38.66 6.06
N ASP A 482 13.33 38.74 5.99
CA ASP A 482 14.03 39.72 5.19
C ASP A 482 13.81 39.48 3.71
N ASN A 483 14.14 40.47 2.86
CA ASN A 483 14.10 40.29 1.41
C ASN A 483 15.05 39.15 1.02
N PRO A 484 14.61 38.23 0.12
CA PRO A 484 15.41 37.06 -0.20
C PRO A 484 16.75 37.44 -0.80
N ARG A 485 17.79 36.94 -0.20
CA ARG A 485 19.15 37.06 -0.67
C ARG A 485 19.46 35.91 -1.62
N LYS A 486 20.05 36.20 -2.78
CA LYS A 486 20.57 35.15 -3.66
C LYS A 486 21.89 34.66 -3.09
N THR A 487 21.87 33.51 -2.44
CA THR A 487 22.99 32.92 -1.73
C THR A 487 23.82 31.98 -2.61
N TRP A 488 23.27 31.53 -3.72
CA TRP A 488 24.00 30.78 -4.74
C TRP A 488 23.31 30.90 -6.11
N THR A 489 24.07 30.72 -7.20
CA THR A 489 23.55 30.62 -8.57
C THR A 489 24.49 29.82 -9.47
N THR A 490 23.93 29.04 -10.40
CA THR A 490 24.71 28.39 -11.46
C THR A 490 24.75 29.24 -12.72
N THR A 491 25.77 29.03 -13.53
CA THR A 491 25.86 29.60 -14.88
C THR A 491 25.25 28.69 -15.94
N GLY A 492 24.85 27.47 -15.54
CA GLY A 492 24.20 26.46 -16.39
C GLY A 492 24.44 25.04 -15.82
N GLY A 493 23.72 24.06 -16.33
CA GLY A 493 23.94 22.65 -16.02
C GLY A 493 23.24 22.11 -14.77
N PHE A 494 22.73 22.94 -13.86
CA PHE A 494 21.93 22.49 -12.71
C PHE A 494 20.47 22.89 -12.92
N THR A 495 19.61 21.89 -13.07
CA THR A 495 18.22 22.11 -13.51
C THR A 495 17.24 21.98 -12.34
N TRP A 496 16.51 23.04 -12.02
CA TRP A 496 15.49 23.09 -10.99
C TRP A 496 14.46 21.95 -11.09
N SER A 497 13.96 21.64 -12.30
CA SER A 497 12.93 20.60 -12.48
C SER A 497 13.44 19.18 -12.20
N LYS A 498 14.75 18.99 -12.19
CA LYS A 498 15.42 17.72 -11.89
C LYS A 498 15.82 17.56 -10.41
N SER A 499 15.43 18.48 -9.56
CA SER A 499 15.86 18.57 -8.15
C SER A 499 14.71 18.25 -7.20
N LYS A 500 15.00 17.56 -6.09
CA LYS A 500 14.17 17.49 -4.87
C LYS A 500 15.05 17.99 -3.74
N VAL A 501 14.51 18.84 -2.87
CA VAL A 501 15.27 19.56 -1.83
C VAL A 501 14.88 19.05 -0.44
N THR A 502 15.84 19.04 0.48
CA THR A 502 15.68 18.92 1.92
C THR A 502 16.81 19.68 2.61
N SER A 503 16.76 19.90 3.90
CA SER A 503 17.76 20.64 4.67
C SER A 503 18.04 20.01 6.02
N GLY A 504 19.21 20.28 6.57
CA GLY A 504 19.69 19.86 7.87
C GLY A 504 21.17 20.16 8.06
N ASP A 505 21.67 20.08 9.27
CA ASP A 505 23.09 20.29 9.61
C ASP A 505 23.94 19.07 9.27
N TYR A 506 24.25 18.89 7.95
CA TYR A 506 25.02 17.72 7.49
C TYR A 506 26.50 17.77 7.88
N ASN A 507 27.00 18.90 8.30
CA ASN A 507 28.42 19.04 8.64
C ASN A 507 28.65 19.11 10.16
N GLY A 508 27.64 19.32 10.99
CA GLY A 508 27.70 19.41 12.44
C GLY A 508 28.29 20.74 12.94
N ASP A 509 28.09 21.83 12.16
CA ASP A 509 28.62 23.15 12.55
C ASP A 509 27.58 24.07 13.21
N GLY A 510 26.38 23.55 13.44
CA GLY A 510 25.26 24.25 14.05
C GLY A 510 24.52 25.19 13.09
N LYS A 511 24.70 25.01 11.78
CA LYS A 511 23.96 25.69 10.73
C LYS A 511 23.45 24.67 9.73
N ASP A 512 22.17 24.82 9.37
CA ASP A 512 21.60 23.94 8.37
C ASP A 512 22.17 24.20 6.97
N ASP A 513 22.34 23.10 6.27
CA ASP A 513 22.77 23.02 4.88
C ASP A 513 21.55 22.67 3.98
N VAL A 514 21.69 22.76 2.67
CA VAL A 514 20.66 22.29 1.73
C VAL A 514 21.18 21.07 0.97
N ALA A 515 20.39 19.98 0.98
CA ALA A 515 20.64 18.83 0.13
C ALA A 515 19.69 18.78 -1.07
N VAL A 516 20.21 18.30 -2.20
CA VAL A 516 19.44 18.12 -3.43
C VAL A 516 19.64 16.72 -3.98
N LEU A 517 18.55 15.97 -4.02
CA LEU A 517 18.50 14.74 -4.81
C LEU A 517 18.18 15.10 -6.27
N TYR A 518 19.12 14.82 -7.16
CA TYR A 518 19.13 15.29 -8.55
C TYR A 518 18.96 14.17 -9.56
N ASN A 519 18.08 14.35 -10.56
CA ASN A 519 17.90 13.44 -11.68
C ASN A 519 18.97 13.69 -12.75
N ARG A 520 19.94 12.79 -12.87
CA ARG A 520 20.98 12.84 -13.92
C ARG A 520 20.48 12.34 -15.27
N GLY A 521 19.27 11.77 -15.34
CA GLY A 521 18.72 11.18 -16.54
C GLY A 521 19.11 9.71 -16.71
N THR A 522 19.24 9.30 -17.96
CA THR A 522 19.59 7.92 -18.32
C THR A 522 20.99 7.88 -18.93
N SER A 523 21.82 6.95 -18.48
CA SER A 523 23.16 6.73 -19.02
C SER A 523 23.11 6.19 -20.46
N GLU A 524 24.24 6.17 -21.15
CA GLU A 524 24.38 5.56 -22.48
C GLU A 524 24.02 4.07 -22.49
N THR A 525 24.13 3.40 -21.35
CA THR A 525 23.76 1.98 -21.18
C THR A 525 22.28 1.78 -20.79
N GLY A 526 21.45 2.85 -20.82
CA GLY A 526 20.02 2.79 -20.50
C GLY A 526 19.68 2.79 -19.01
N VAL A 527 20.66 2.98 -18.12
CA VAL A 527 20.45 2.99 -16.66
C VAL A 527 20.07 4.39 -16.19
N ARG A 528 18.96 4.52 -15.47
CA ARG A 528 18.56 5.77 -14.81
C ARG A 528 19.51 6.08 -13.65
N GLN A 529 19.89 7.33 -13.53
CA GLN A 529 20.86 7.77 -12.52
C GLN A 529 20.31 8.94 -11.69
N ALA A 530 20.57 8.87 -10.39
CA ALA A 530 20.37 9.96 -9.43
C ALA A 530 21.69 10.33 -8.78
N ALA A 531 21.82 11.59 -8.36
CA ALA A 531 22.95 12.07 -7.60
C ALA A 531 22.47 12.89 -6.40
N LEU A 532 23.30 12.95 -5.37
CA LEU A 532 23.06 13.75 -4.19
C LEU A 532 24.10 14.85 -4.12
N PHE A 533 23.61 16.08 -3.95
CA PHE A 533 24.44 17.28 -3.80
C PHE A 533 24.15 17.93 -2.45
N THR A 534 25.17 18.48 -1.80
CA THR A 534 25.03 19.33 -0.62
C THR A 534 25.53 20.73 -0.91
N PHE A 535 24.84 21.73 -0.39
CA PHE A 535 25.17 23.16 -0.41
C PHE A 535 25.43 23.55 1.04
N THR A 536 26.67 23.63 1.43
CA THR A 536 27.04 23.96 2.82
C THR A 536 26.87 25.45 3.09
N SER A 537 26.17 25.77 4.18
CA SER A 537 26.03 27.14 4.67
C SER A 537 27.28 27.61 5.40
N ASN A 538 27.62 28.88 5.25
CA ASN A 538 28.63 29.54 6.07
C ASN A 538 28.03 30.61 7.00
N GLY A 539 26.70 30.57 7.18
CA GLY A 539 25.95 31.56 7.95
C GLY A 539 25.51 32.78 7.15
N THR A 540 25.96 32.91 5.91
CA THR A 540 25.66 34.04 5.02
C THR A 540 25.28 33.58 3.61
N ASP A 541 26.12 32.75 3.02
CA ASP A 541 25.96 32.22 1.66
C ASP A 541 26.10 30.69 1.68
N PHE A 542 25.63 30.05 0.63
CA PHE A 542 25.88 28.64 0.40
C PHE A 542 27.10 28.45 -0.51
N ALA A 543 27.96 27.52 -0.15
CA ALA A 543 29.03 27.05 -1.01
C ALA A 543 28.48 26.48 -2.33
N ALA A 544 29.34 26.40 -3.35
CA ALA A 544 28.99 25.68 -4.57
C ALA A 544 28.60 24.21 -4.24
N PRO A 545 27.56 23.66 -4.92
CA PRO A 545 27.10 22.32 -4.62
C PRO A 545 28.19 21.29 -4.81
N LYS A 546 28.41 20.48 -3.79
CA LYS A 546 29.30 19.35 -3.83
C LYS A 546 28.51 18.08 -4.14
N GLU A 547 28.88 17.35 -5.18
CA GLU A 547 28.35 16.02 -5.38
C GLU A 547 28.94 15.08 -4.33
N VAL A 548 28.08 14.56 -3.45
CA VAL A 548 28.47 13.70 -2.34
C VAL A 548 28.17 12.23 -2.62
N TRP A 549 27.31 11.96 -3.60
CA TRP A 549 26.99 10.60 -4.05
C TRP A 549 26.36 10.60 -5.45
N THR A 550 26.57 9.49 -6.19
CA THR A 550 25.88 9.21 -7.44
C THR A 550 25.54 7.72 -7.53
N SER A 551 24.34 7.41 -8.08
CA SER A 551 23.93 6.03 -8.25
C SER A 551 24.67 5.35 -9.39
N THR A 552 25.03 4.09 -9.19
CA THR A 552 25.63 3.22 -10.22
C THR A 552 24.60 2.43 -10.99
N GLY A 553 23.32 2.54 -10.66
CA GLY A 553 22.18 1.87 -11.32
C GLY A 553 21.00 1.65 -10.37
N SER A 554 19.83 1.38 -10.92
CA SER A 554 18.55 1.03 -10.25
C SER A 554 17.98 1.99 -9.19
N PHE A 555 18.69 3.01 -8.74
CA PHE A 555 18.17 4.05 -7.85
C PHE A 555 17.63 5.21 -8.70
N THR A 556 16.32 5.39 -8.74
CA THR A 556 15.68 6.37 -9.61
C THR A 556 15.16 7.57 -8.82
N TRP A 557 15.36 8.76 -9.36
CA TRP A 557 14.90 10.00 -8.78
C TRP A 557 13.37 10.05 -8.63
N GLU A 558 12.64 9.51 -9.60
CA GLU A 558 11.16 9.51 -9.60
C GLU A 558 10.59 8.71 -8.42
N ALA A 559 11.24 7.61 -8.08
CA ALA A 559 10.81 6.72 -7.00
C ALA A 559 11.18 7.19 -5.59
N SER A 560 12.03 8.23 -5.47
CA SER A 560 12.65 8.68 -4.23
C SER A 560 11.93 9.87 -3.63
N GLN A 561 11.80 9.91 -2.31
CA GLN A 561 11.37 11.08 -1.54
C GLN A 561 12.43 11.33 -0.47
N PRO A 562 13.27 12.37 -0.63
CA PRO A 562 14.27 12.70 0.37
C PRO A 562 13.64 13.39 1.58
N VAL A 563 14.15 13.07 2.73
CA VAL A 563 13.91 13.68 4.04
C VAL A 563 15.24 13.84 4.75
N SER A 564 15.29 14.59 5.84
CA SER A 564 16.51 14.87 6.57
C SER A 564 16.32 14.69 8.07
N GLY A 565 17.37 14.33 8.79
CA GLY A 565 17.41 14.25 10.23
C GLY A 565 18.57 13.40 10.77
N ASP A 566 18.88 13.50 12.04
CA ASP A 566 19.94 12.71 12.71
C ASP A 566 19.42 11.29 13.02
N PHE A 567 19.38 10.42 11.98
CA PHE A 567 18.85 9.06 12.09
C PHE A 567 19.77 8.12 12.88
N ASP A 568 21.08 8.41 12.98
CA ASP A 568 22.03 7.57 13.73
C ASP A 568 22.46 8.17 15.07
N LYS A 569 21.98 9.37 15.40
CA LYS A 569 22.20 10.11 16.65
C LYS A 569 23.69 10.45 16.86
N ASP A 570 24.38 10.84 15.77
CA ASP A 570 25.79 11.25 15.83
C ASP A 570 25.96 12.77 15.94
N GLY A 571 24.87 13.53 15.99
CA GLY A 571 24.83 14.98 16.08
C GLY A 571 25.00 15.69 14.74
N LYS A 572 24.84 14.98 13.64
CA LYS A 572 24.79 15.52 12.28
C LYS A 572 23.56 14.96 11.58
N ASP A 573 22.88 15.81 10.85
CA ASP A 573 21.77 15.33 10.04
C ASP A 573 22.26 14.45 8.90
N ASP A 574 21.49 13.42 8.66
CA ASP A 574 21.62 12.46 7.57
C ASP A 574 20.58 12.75 6.48
N ILE A 575 20.70 12.09 5.34
CA ILE A 575 19.69 12.14 4.30
C ILE A 575 18.97 10.79 4.25
N GLY A 576 17.71 10.79 4.62
CA GLY A 576 16.79 9.67 4.47
C GLY A 576 16.11 9.69 3.09
N VAL A 577 15.79 8.53 2.56
CA VAL A 577 14.99 8.41 1.33
C VAL A 577 13.95 7.32 1.49
N LEU A 578 12.67 7.73 1.48
CA LEU A 578 11.59 6.80 1.24
C LEU A 578 11.54 6.49 -0.27
N TYR A 579 11.78 5.23 -0.62
CA TYR A 579 11.96 4.80 -2.01
C TYR A 579 10.91 3.77 -2.41
N ARG A 580 10.19 4.00 -3.52
CA ARG A 580 9.30 3.02 -4.11
C ARG A 580 10.09 1.95 -4.86
N ALA A 581 10.24 0.78 -4.25
CA ALA A 581 11.05 -0.32 -4.78
C ALA A 581 10.31 -1.15 -5.84
N GLY A 582 8.96 -1.09 -5.87
CA GLY A 582 8.18 -1.85 -6.84
C GLY A 582 6.76 -2.13 -6.38
N THR A 583 6.25 -3.27 -6.85
CA THR A 583 4.92 -3.76 -6.52
C THR A 583 4.97 -5.29 -6.44
N THR A 584 4.33 -5.89 -5.46
CA THR A 584 4.17 -7.35 -5.38
C THR A 584 3.28 -7.86 -6.51
N PRO A 585 3.31 -9.17 -6.84
CA PRO A 585 2.42 -9.74 -7.85
C PRO A 585 0.94 -9.51 -7.57
N ASP A 586 0.55 -9.43 -6.29
CA ASP A 586 -0.82 -9.14 -5.85
C ASP A 586 -1.13 -7.63 -5.77
N GLY A 587 -0.26 -6.76 -6.28
CA GLY A 587 -0.49 -5.32 -6.45
C GLY A 587 -0.16 -4.44 -5.24
N ARG A 588 0.44 -4.97 -4.16
CA ARG A 588 0.87 -4.16 -3.01
C ARG A 588 2.10 -3.35 -3.34
N ARG A 589 2.12 -2.11 -2.91
CA ARG A 589 3.28 -1.25 -3.02
C ARG A 589 4.41 -1.78 -2.12
N ILE A 590 5.61 -1.91 -2.69
CA ILE A 590 6.84 -2.20 -1.95
C ILE A 590 7.61 -0.90 -1.82
N ASP A 591 7.82 -0.47 -0.58
CA ASP A 591 8.72 0.63 -0.28
C ASP A 591 9.97 0.13 0.45
N THR A 592 10.99 0.97 0.50
CA THR A 592 12.21 0.76 1.26
C THR A 592 12.70 2.09 1.81
N VAL A 593 13.38 2.05 2.95
CA VAL A 593 14.05 3.20 3.55
C VAL A 593 15.55 3.05 3.35
N PHE A 594 16.15 4.09 2.77
CA PHE A 594 17.61 4.25 2.70
C PHE A 594 18.03 5.42 3.57
N THR A 595 19.19 5.32 4.20
CA THR A 595 19.90 6.47 4.79
C THR A 595 21.28 6.63 4.17
N PHE A 596 21.67 7.88 4.02
CA PHE A 596 23.00 8.34 3.63
C PHE A 596 23.59 9.07 4.83
N SER A 597 24.23 8.32 5.74
CA SER A 597 24.80 8.95 6.96
C SER A 597 25.89 9.94 6.61
N SER A 598 25.79 11.10 7.22
CA SER A 598 26.76 12.18 7.02
C SER A 598 28.14 11.83 7.61
N THR A 599 29.16 12.39 7.00
CA THR A 599 30.53 12.32 7.47
C THR A 599 31.08 13.70 7.87
N GLY A 600 30.24 14.73 7.87
CA GLY A 600 30.62 16.12 8.03
C GLY A 600 31.23 16.75 6.78
N THR A 601 31.64 15.96 5.79
CA THR A 601 32.23 16.46 4.53
C THR A 601 31.64 15.80 3.29
N GLY A 602 30.74 14.86 3.47
CA GLY A 602 30.03 14.11 2.44
C GLY A 602 29.11 13.09 3.10
N VAL A 603 28.73 12.05 2.39
CA VAL A 603 27.87 10.99 2.92
C VAL A 603 28.49 9.61 2.71
N LYS A 604 28.18 8.67 3.59
CA LYS A 604 28.49 7.25 3.38
C LYS A 604 27.64 6.68 2.24
N ALA A 605 28.03 5.53 1.72
CA ALA A 605 27.19 4.79 0.78
C ALA A 605 25.81 4.51 1.41
N PRO A 606 24.71 4.55 0.63
CA PRO A 606 23.39 4.37 1.21
C PRO A 606 23.22 2.99 1.84
N VAL A 607 22.70 2.98 3.05
CA VAL A 607 22.31 1.76 3.76
C VAL A 607 20.81 1.55 3.58
N LYS A 608 20.44 0.34 3.17
CA LYS A 608 19.05 -0.09 3.11
C LYS A 608 18.65 -0.72 4.44
N HIS A 609 17.73 -0.11 5.17
CA HIS A 609 17.30 -0.56 6.49
C HIS A 609 16.11 -1.50 6.45
N TRP A 610 15.11 -1.14 5.70
CA TRP A 610 13.90 -1.92 5.57
C TRP A 610 13.46 -1.98 4.11
N MET A 611 12.79 -3.06 3.73
CA MET A 611 12.14 -3.20 2.44
C MET A 611 11.00 -4.22 2.56
N GLY A 612 9.80 -3.82 2.27
CA GLY A 612 8.64 -4.71 2.33
C GLY A 612 7.38 -4.12 1.72
N PRO A 613 6.31 -4.92 1.64
CA PRO A 613 5.01 -4.43 1.22
C PRO A 613 4.39 -3.57 2.33
N ILE A 614 3.77 -2.45 1.95
CA ILE A 614 2.94 -1.64 2.86
C ILE A 614 1.58 -2.32 3.01
N ILE A 615 1.20 -2.64 4.26
CA ILE A 615 0.02 -3.47 4.59
C ILE A 615 -1.00 -2.69 5.40
#